data_0416fbdb1817256c2604085207282669
#
_entry.id   0416fbdb1817256c2604085207282669
#
_cell.length_a   1.000
_cell.length_b   1.000
_cell.length_c   1.000
_cell.angle_alpha   90.00
_cell.angle_beta   90.00
_cell.angle_gamma   90.00
#
_symmetry.space_group_name_H-M   'P 1'
#
loop_
_entity.id
_entity.type
_entity.pdbx_description
1 polymer ?
#
loop_
_entity_poly.entity_id
_entity_poly.type
_entity_poly.pdbx_seq_one_letter_code
_entity_poly.pdbx_strand_id
1 'polypeptide(L)'
;MKTGIGLPVFPGVSIGPAVVYRKSERCVPVSSGDPAAEQAKFNEAVAAAREQLGALYEKAKIELGEEKAAIVEVQMLMLDDLDYLEGVAAAIEGGAAAADAALDTGEEFAAVFAAMDDEYMNARSADIRDMSHRIY
;
A
#
# COMPACT_ATOMS: atom_id res chain seq x y z
N MET A 1 8.71 -36.82 1.54
CA MET A 1 8.24 -35.77 2.45
C MET A 1 9.15 -34.56 2.24
N LYS A 2 8.61 -33.36 1.99
CA LYS A 2 9.43 -32.15 1.88
C LYS A 2 9.38 -31.42 3.22
N THR A 3 10.52 -31.09 3.77
CA THR A 3 10.63 -30.30 5.02
C THR A 3 11.29 -28.96 4.71
N GLY A 4 10.83 -27.92 5.40
CA GLY A 4 11.38 -26.58 5.32
C GLY A 4 11.49 -25.97 6.72
N ILE A 5 12.43 -25.06 6.90
CA ILE A 5 12.60 -24.30 8.15
C ILE A 5 12.14 -22.87 7.86
N GLY A 6 11.29 -22.33 8.73
CA GLY A 6 10.78 -20.95 8.65
C GLY A 6 10.86 -20.25 9.99
N LEU A 7 10.64 -18.92 9.97
CA LEU A 7 10.51 -18.13 11.19
C LEU A 7 9.05 -18.23 11.68
N PRO A 8 8.80 -18.73 12.90
CA PRO A 8 7.44 -18.82 13.43
C PRO A 8 6.96 -17.41 13.81
N VAL A 9 5.81 -17.02 13.28
CA VAL A 9 5.11 -15.78 13.69
C VAL A 9 4.29 -16.02 14.97
N PHE A 10 3.85 -17.25 15.18
CA PHE A 10 3.07 -17.65 16.34
C PHE A 10 3.54 -19.02 16.88
N PRO A 11 3.69 -19.19 18.20
CA PRO A 11 4.07 -20.48 18.76
C PRO A 11 2.92 -21.48 18.64
N GLY A 12 3.19 -22.67 18.14
CA GLY A 12 2.19 -23.74 18.04
C GLY A 12 2.43 -24.69 16.89
N VAL A 13 1.51 -25.65 16.77
CA VAL A 13 1.47 -26.64 15.68
C VAL A 13 0.15 -26.45 14.95
N SER A 14 0.20 -26.27 13.64
CA SER A 14 -0.98 -26.22 12.79
C SER A 14 -0.90 -27.33 11.73
N ILE A 15 -2.03 -28.00 11.49
CA ILE A 15 -2.15 -29.04 10.48
C ILE A 15 -3.19 -28.59 9.47
N GLY A 16 -2.77 -28.41 8.21
CA GLY A 16 -3.66 -27.96 7.15
C GLY A 16 -2.91 -27.74 5.83
N PRO A 17 -3.62 -27.37 4.77
CA PRO A 17 -2.99 -26.96 3.53
C PRO A 17 -2.13 -25.70 3.73
N ALA A 18 -0.90 -25.74 3.24
CA ALA A 18 -0.02 -24.58 3.27
C ALA A 18 -0.37 -23.63 2.11
N VAL A 19 -0.60 -22.36 2.45
CA VAL A 19 -0.73 -21.29 1.46
C VAL A 19 0.58 -20.51 1.44
N VAL A 20 1.20 -20.47 0.27
CA VAL A 20 2.42 -19.67 0.08
C VAL A 20 2.02 -18.29 -0.43
N TYR A 21 2.11 -17.29 0.45
CA TYR A 21 1.98 -15.89 0.02
C TYR A 21 3.30 -15.46 -0.62
N ARG A 22 3.21 -15.01 -1.85
CA ARG A 22 4.32 -14.35 -2.53
C ARG A 22 3.88 -12.93 -2.84
N LYS A 23 4.70 -11.95 -2.47
CA LYS A 23 4.51 -10.58 -2.94
C LYS A 23 4.54 -10.63 -4.47
N SER A 24 3.53 -10.05 -5.13
CA SER A 24 3.53 -9.97 -6.59
C SER A 24 4.80 -9.26 -7.05
N GLU A 25 5.44 -9.81 -8.08
CA GLU A 25 6.56 -9.12 -8.72
C GLU A 25 6.02 -7.84 -9.37
N ARG A 26 6.81 -6.75 -9.26
CA ARG A 26 6.48 -5.50 -9.93
C ARG A 26 6.41 -5.77 -11.44
N CYS A 27 5.22 -5.69 -12.01
CA CYS A 27 5.09 -5.62 -13.45
C CYS A 27 5.72 -4.31 -13.92
N VAL A 28 6.35 -4.28 -15.07
CA VAL A 28 6.81 -3.04 -15.66
C VAL A 28 5.63 -2.44 -16.43
N PRO A 29 4.90 -1.47 -15.86
CA PRO A 29 3.79 -0.87 -16.57
C PRO A 29 4.33 -0.04 -17.72
N VAL A 30 3.64 -0.11 -18.84
CA VAL A 30 3.96 0.71 -20.01
C VAL A 30 3.08 1.94 -19.94
N SER A 31 3.69 3.12 -19.83
CA SER A 31 2.96 4.39 -19.93
C SER A 31 2.24 4.49 -21.26
N SER A 32 1.02 4.97 -21.25
CA SER A 32 0.26 5.28 -22.48
C SER A 32 0.87 6.44 -23.29
N GLY A 33 1.76 7.22 -22.67
CA GLY A 33 2.30 8.46 -23.21
C GLY A 33 1.32 9.64 -23.17
N ASP A 34 0.13 9.44 -22.62
CA ASP A 34 -0.87 10.48 -22.41
C ASP A 34 -1.05 10.71 -20.88
N PRO A 35 -0.55 11.84 -20.34
CA PRO A 35 -0.67 12.14 -18.91
C PRO A 35 -2.12 12.16 -18.41
N ALA A 36 -3.07 12.62 -19.23
CA ALA A 36 -4.47 12.65 -18.84
C ALA A 36 -5.04 11.24 -18.67
N ALA A 37 -4.68 10.31 -19.56
CA ALA A 37 -5.08 8.91 -19.44
C ALA A 37 -4.44 8.23 -18.23
N GLU A 38 -3.16 8.51 -17.94
CA GLU A 38 -2.49 7.97 -16.75
C GLU A 38 -3.08 8.55 -15.46
N GLN A 39 -3.39 9.86 -15.43
CA GLN A 39 -4.06 10.47 -14.28
C GLN A 39 -5.46 9.86 -14.03
N ALA A 40 -6.20 9.56 -15.08
CA ALA A 40 -7.49 8.89 -14.96
C ALA A 40 -7.34 7.48 -14.34
N LYS A 41 -6.36 6.68 -14.80
CA LYS A 41 -6.05 5.37 -14.20
C LYS A 41 -5.69 5.47 -12.72
N PHE A 42 -4.84 6.44 -12.37
CA PHE A 42 -4.48 6.68 -10.97
C PHE A 42 -5.70 7.00 -10.11
N ASN A 43 -6.56 7.91 -10.57
CA ASN A 43 -7.77 8.30 -9.85
C ASN A 43 -8.74 7.11 -9.66
N GLU A 44 -8.89 6.25 -10.66
CA GLU A 44 -9.69 5.02 -10.57
C GLU A 44 -9.07 4.05 -9.55
N ALA A 45 -7.75 3.87 -9.55
CA ALA A 45 -7.07 3.00 -8.61
C ALA A 45 -7.19 3.51 -7.15
N VAL A 46 -7.06 4.83 -6.93
CA VAL A 46 -7.28 5.46 -5.61
C VAL A 46 -8.72 5.25 -5.14
N ALA A 47 -9.71 5.42 -6.02
CA ALA A 47 -11.11 5.20 -5.69
C ALA A 47 -11.37 3.72 -5.30
N ALA A 48 -10.82 2.78 -6.06
CA ALA A 48 -10.92 1.35 -5.76
C ALA A 48 -10.22 0.98 -4.44
N ALA A 49 -9.04 1.54 -4.18
CA ALA A 49 -8.31 1.34 -2.92
C ALA A 49 -9.10 1.88 -1.72
N ARG A 50 -9.74 3.04 -1.87
CA ARG A 50 -10.59 3.63 -0.83
C ARG A 50 -11.80 2.75 -0.51
N GLU A 51 -12.46 2.20 -1.52
CA GLU A 51 -13.58 1.28 -1.33
C GLU A 51 -13.13 0.00 -0.59
N GLN A 52 -12.00 -0.58 -0.99
CA GLN A 52 -11.44 -1.77 -0.35
C GLN A 52 -11.07 -1.51 1.11
N LEU A 53 -10.40 -0.38 1.41
CA LEU A 53 -10.04 -0.01 2.77
C LEU A 53 -11.28 0.30 3.61
N GLY A 54 -12.29 0.94 3.06
CA GLY A 54 -13.56 1.17 3.75
C GLY A 54 -14.24 -0.14 4.15
N ALA A 55 -14.32 -1.10 3.23
CA ALA A 55 -14.87 -2.42 3.52
C ALA A 55 -14.03 -3.18 4.58
N LEU A 56 -12.70 -3.06 4.51
CA LEU A 56 -11.78 -3.66 5.48
C LEU A 56 -11.93 -3.01 6.86
N TYR A 57 -12.09 -1.69 6.93
CA TYR A 57 -12.33 -0.95 8.16
C TYR A 57 -13.59 -1.43 8.89
N GLU A 58 -14.71 -1.50 8.16
CA GLU A 58 -15.98 -1.97 8.73
C GLU A 58 -15.87 -3.41 9.23
N LYS A 59 -15.22 -4.28 8.47
CA LYS A 59 -14.96 -5.66 8.89
C LYS A 59 -14.08 -5.72 10.14
N ALA A 60 -12.97 -4.99 10.15
CA ALA A 60 -12.06 -4.93 11.29
C ALA A 60 -12.75 -4.39 12.55
N LYS A 61 -13.60 -3.38 12.41
CA LYS A 61 -14.39 -2.81 13.51
C LYS A 61 -15.29 -3.84 14.16
N ILE A 62 -15.95 -4.68 13.36
CA ILE A 62 -16.86 -5.72 13.85
C ILE A 62 -16.08 -6.87 14.50
N GLU A 63 -14.99 -7.35 13.87
CA GLU A 63 -14.28 -8.56 14.28
C GLU A 63 -13.23 -8.29 15.38
N LEU A 64 -12.57 -7.14 15.36
CA LEU A 64 -11.38 -6.84 16.18
C LEU A 64 -11.58 -5.67 17.13
N GLY A 65 -12.65 -4.87 16.93
CA GLY A 65 -12.93 -3.67 17.69
C GLY A 65 -12.33 -2.39 17.09
N GLU A 66 -12.81 -1.26 17.57
CA GLU A 66 -12.54 0.07 17.01
C GLU A 66 -11.05 0.46 17.10
N GLU A 67 -10.39 0.12 18.20
CA GLU A 67 -8.97 0.40 18.42
C GLU A 67 -8.06 -0.25 17.36
N LYS A 68 -8.34 -1.49 16.98
CA LYS A 68 -7.56 -2.18 15.95
C LYS A 68 -7.93 -1.75 14.54
N ALA A 69 -9.19 -1.36 14.31
CA ALA A 69 -9.64 -0.81 13.04
C ALA A 69 -8.99 0.55 12.71
N ALA A 70 -8.57 1.32 13.72
CA ALA A 70 -7.89 2.60 13.54
C ALA A 70 -6.62 2.52 12.67
N ILE A 71 -5.96 1.36 12.60
CA ILE A 71 -4.81 1.14 11.70
C ILE A 71 -5.24 1.30 10.23
N VAL A 72 -6.42 0.78 9.88
CA VAL A 72 -6.96 0.90 8.51
C VAL A 72 -7.38 2.34 8.22
N GLU A 73 -7.93 3.04 9.21
CA GLU A 73 -8.31 4.45 9.10
C GLU A 73 -7.10 5.33 8.75
N VAL A 74 -5.95 5.08 9.33
CA VAL A 74 -4.71 5.79 8.99
C VAL A 74 -4.34 5.57 7.52
N GLN A 75 -4.46 4.36 6.99
CA GLN A 75 -4.21 4.10 5.57
C GLN A 75 -5.21 4.85 4.66
N MET A 76 -6.46 4.99 5.09
CA MET A 76 -7.46 5.79 4.35
C MET A 76 -7.09 7.28 4.34
N LEU A 77 -6.61 7.84 5.45
CA LEU A 77 -6.15 9.22 5.51
C LEU A 77 -4.95 9.48 4.60
N MET A 78 -4.04 8.50 4.48
CA MET A 78 -2.89 8.60 3.58
C MET A 78 -3.29 8.62 2.10
N LEU A 79 -4.41 7.98 1.72
CA LEU A 79 -4.94 8.07 0.35
C LEU A 79 -5.43 9.48 -0.02
N ASP A 80 -5.74 10.30 0.97
CA ASP A 80 -6.23 11.67 0.82
C ASP A 80 -5.13 12.71 1.07
N ASP A 81 -3.90 12.27 1.29
CA ASP A 81 -2.76 13.17 1.51
C ASP A 81 -2.43 13.95 0.23
N LEU A 82 -2.53 15.29 0.32
CA LEU A 82 -2.36 16.18 -0.82
C LEU A 82 -0.94 16.14 -1.38
N ASP A 83 0.07 16.06 -0.53
CA ASP A 83 1.47 16.06 -0.96
C ASP A 83 1.77 14.78 -1.74
N TYR A 84 1.23 13.63 -1.28
CA TYR A 84 1.33 12.37 -2.02
C TYR A 84 0.63 12.43 -3.38
N LEU A 85 -0.63 12.91 -3.41
CA LEU A 85 -1.41 13.01 -4.64
C LEU A 85 -0.77 13.96 -5.67
N GLU A 86 -0.26 15.11 -5.22
CA GLU A 86 0.47 16.07 -6.06
C GLU A 86 1.80 15.49 -6.56
N GLY A 87 2.53 14.76 -5.73
CA GLY A 87 3.76 14.08 -6.12
C GLY A 87 3.52 13.06 -7.25
N VAL A 88 2.48 12.23 -7.12
CA VAL A 88 2.10 11.27 -8.17
C VAL A 88 1.67 11.99 -9.44
N ALA A 89 0.87 13.06 -9.34
CA ALA A 89 0.44 13.84 -10.50
C ALA A 89 1.64 14.46 -11.23
N ALA A 90 2.61 15.01 -10.51
CA ALA A 90 3.83 15.57 -11.09
C ALA A 90 4.68 14.49 -11.81
N ALA A 91 4.79 13.29 -11.24
CA ALA A 91 5.49 12.18 -11.89
C ALA A 91 4.79 11.74 -13.18
N ILE A 92 3.45 11.69 -13.19
CA ILE A 92 2.64 11.39 -14.39
C ILE A 92 2.82 12.46 -15.45
N GLU A 93 2.79 13.73 -15.10
CA GLU A 93 3.08 14.84 -16.02
C GLU A 93 4.50 14.74 -16.60
N GLY A 94 5.45 14.21 -15.80
CA GLY A 94 6.81 13.90 -16.25
C GLY A 94 6.92 12.69 -17.18
N GLY A 95 5.82 11.98 -17.47
CA GLY A 95 5.73 10.87 -18.40
C GLY A 95 5.76 9.48 -17.75
N ALA A 96 5.72 9.38 -16.42
CA ALA A 96 5.64 8.10 -15.74
C ALA A 96 4.28 7.43 -15.98
N ALA A 97 4.25 6.10 -15.96
CA ALA A 97 3.00 5.36 -15.88
C ALA A 97 2.39 5.54 -14.49
N ALA A 98 1.06 5.57 -14.40
CA ALA A 98 0.32 5.78 -13.15
C ALA A 98 0.79 4.85 -12.01
N ALA A 99 0.97 3.57 -12.34
CA ALA A 99 1.41 2.57 -11.37
C ALA A 99 2.83 2.82 -10.84
N ASP A 100 3.79 3.16 -11.73
CA ASP A 100 5.16 3.50 -11.31
C ASP A 100 5.17 4.79 -10.51
N ALA A 101 4.44 5.82 -10.96
CA ALA A 101 4.32 7.09 -10.25
C ALA A 101 3.82 6.88 -8.81
N ALA A 102 2.78 6.06 -8.61
CA ALA A 102 2.25 5.76 -7.30
C ALA A 102 3.27 5.04 -6.39
N LEU A 103 3.99 4.05 -6.93
CA LEU A 103 4.98 3.30 -6.15
C LEU A 103 6.21 4.14 -5.82
N ASP A 104 6.76 4.84 -6.80
CA ASP A 104 8.00 5.60 -6.63
C ASP A 104 7.78 6.79 -5.69
N THR A 105 6.68 7.54 -5.84
CA THR A 105 6.28 8.58 -4.88
C THR A 105 6.06 8.01 -3.49
N GLY A 106 5.38 6.85 -3.39
CA GLY A 106 5.19 6.16 -2.11
C GLY A 106 6.49 5.76 -1.44
N GLU A 107 7.48 5.30 -2.18
CA GLU A 107 8.79 4.96 -1.63
C GLU A 107 9.57 6.21 -1.20
N GLU A 108 9.50 7.33 -1.95
CA GLU A 108 10.08 8.60 -1.54
C GLU A 108 9.49 9.10 -0.22
N PHE A 109 8.16 9.09 -0.07
CA PHE A 109 7.49 9.44 1.17
C PHE A 109 7.88 8.50 2.31
N ALA A 110 7.85 7.18 2.06
CA ALA A 110 8.24 6.19 3.06
C ALA A 110 9.69 6.39 3.53
N ALA A 111 10.60 6.77 2.63
CA ALA A 111 12.00 7.06 2.97
C ALA A 111 12.14 8.29 3.88
N VAL A 112 11.34 9.34 3.66
CA VAL A 112 11.31 10.52 4.54
C VAL A 112 10.88 10.12 5.95
N PHE A 113 9.80 9.36 6.08
CA PHE A 113 9.32 8.89 7.38
C PHE A 113 10.29 7.92 8.06
N ALA A 114 10.94 7.05 7.30
CA ALA A 114 11.96 6.13 7.82
C ALA A 114 13.23 6.84 8.31
N ALA A 115 13.51 8.04 7.83
CA ALA A 115 14.66 8.84 8.24
C ALA A 115 14.40 9.74 9.46
N MET A 116 13.16 9.82 9.94
CA MET A 116 12.82 10.60 11.14
C MET A 116 13.37 9.91 12.39
N ASP A 117 13.84 10.69 13.35
CA ASP A 117 14.29 10.20 14.67
C ASP A 117 13.08 10.02 15.62
N ASP A 118 12.09 9.25 15.16
CA ASP A 118 10.84 8.96 15.87
C ASP A 118 10.35 7.56 15.48
N GLU A 119 10.31 6.64 16.45
CA GLU A 119 9.94 5.24 16.23
C GLU A 119 8.49 5.10 15.68
N TYR A 120 7.58 5.95 16.11
CA TYR A 120 6.20 5.94 15.63
C TYR A 120 6.13 6.37 14.15
N MET A 121 6.83 7.41 13.77
CA MET A 121 6.91 7.87 12.39
C MET A 121 7.63 6.85 11.49
N ASN A 122 8.71 6.24 12.00
CA ASN A 122 9.39 5.15 11.30
C ASN A 122 8.45 3.98 10.97
N ALA A 123 7.58 3.59 11.89
CA ALA A 123 6.59 2.54 11.66
C ALA A 123 5.61 2.90 10.52
N ARG A 124 5.28 4.19 10.35
CA ARG A 124 4.40 4.67 9.27
C ARG A 124 4.99 4.51 7.87
N SER A 125 6.30 4.40 7.74
CA SER A 125 6.94 4.14 6.45
C SER A 125 6.45 2.83 5.80
N ALA A 126 6.16 1.81 6.61
CA ALA A 126 5.58 0.55 6.14
C ALA A 126 4.13 0.73 5.66
N ASP A 127 3.32 1.51 6.38
CA ASP A 127 1.93 1.79 6.02
C ASP A 127 1.83 2.53 4.68
N ILE A 128 2.75 3.49 4.44
CA ILE A 128 2.84 4.22 3.17
C ILE A 128 3.15 3.27 2.01
N ARG A 129 4.12 2.38 2.18
CA ARG A 129 4.45 1.36 1.18
C ARG A 129 3.27 0.44 0.88
N ASP A 130 2.59 -0.02 1.91
CA ASP A 130 1.44 -0.91 1.76
C ASP A 130 0.27 -0.22 1.04
N MET A 131 0.02 1.06 1.35
CA MET A 131 -0.97 1.88 0.67
C MET A 131 -0.62 2.07 -0.82
N SER A 132 0.63 2.44 -1.14
CA SER A 132 1.09 2.63 -2.51
C SER A 132 1.02 1.33 -3.33
N HIS A 133 1.34 0.19 -2.72
CA HIS A 133 1.17 -1.13 -3.34
C HIS A 133 -0.30 -1.53 -3.56
N ARG A 134 -1.22 -0.95 -2.84
CA ARG A 134 -2.66 -1.19 -3.04
C ARG A 134 -3.20 -0.41 -4.24
N ILE A 135 -2.63 0.76 -4.52
CA ILE A 135 -2.96 1.57 -5.69
C ILE A 135 -2.37 0.97 -6.98
N TYR A 136 -1.16 0.40 -6.87
CA TYR A 136 -0.48 -0.32 -7.97
C TYR A 136 -1.27 -1.54 -8.44
#